data_28cc425ca0bff19e9884bbd88795358c
#
_entry.id   28cc425ca0bff19e9884bbd88795358c
#
_cell.length_a   1.000
_cell.length_b   1.000
_cell.length_c   1.000
_cell.angle_alpha   90.00
_cell.angle_beta   90.00
_cell.angle_gamma   90.00
#
_symmetry.space_group_name_H-M   'P 1'
#
loop_
_entity.id
_entity.type
_entity.pdbx_description
1 polymer ?
#
loop_
_entity_poly.entity_id
_entity_poly.type
_entity_poly.pdbx_seq_one_letter_code
_entity_poly.pdbx_strand_id
1 'polypeptide(L)'
;MSQLQVPAEAVTPAAAPEVSHPPKVTAGALRARWKASAAVAFIMREDRLFLLLAVLIGIFSGLAVVCFRLAIEWTQITLLSPSLAPSFPRVVLAPTLAGLVVALLAIHVFPGVRGSGVNHTKAAVYISNGYVPFTTVIGKFVTCALAIGSGQSLGPEDPSLQMGAGIASLIGRSLRLSQEKLRLIAPVGAAAGLAAAFNAPISAVLFVIEEVIGTWSAGGLGAIVLAAVSSVVTMRAFLGADSLFRVPAFRVASPGELLAYIVLGIAGGGASLFLLKLFVYFRPKIQELPSWTLYIQPAAAGLLIGLIGIRLPQVMGAGYAIVDQA
;
A
#
# COMPACT_ATOMS: atom_id res chain seq x y z
N MET A 1 91.72 -36.43 -14.26
CA MET A 1 91.10 -37.73 -14.45
C MET A 1 90.61 -38.19 -13.12
N SER A 2 89.33 -38.03 -12.85
CA SER A 2 88.68 -38.48 -11.64
C SER A 2 87.20 -38.78 -12.01
N GLN A 3 86.85 -40.05 -12.00
CA GLN A 3 85.57 -40.57 -12.33
C GLN A 3 84.64 -40.30 -11.18
N LEU A 4 83.54 -39.60 -11.44
CA LEU A 4 82.39 -39.47 -10.52
C LEU A 4 81.46 -40.69 -10.71
N GLN A 5 81.48 -41.61 -9.74
CA GLN A 5 80.50 -42.66 -9.61
C GLN A 5 79.19 -42.06 -9.06
N VAL A 6 78.11 -42.20 -9.81
CA VAL A 6 76.70 -41.89 -9.37
C VAL A 6 76.16 -43.13 -8.69
N PRO A 7 75.64 -43.06 -7.44
CA PRO A 7 74.99 -44.17 -6.78
C PRO A 7 73.62 -44.46 -7.44
N ALA A 8 73.34 -45.73 -7.73
CA ALA A 8 72.06 -46.19 -8.16
C ALA A 8 71.06 -46.14 -6.99
N GLU A 9 70.18 -45.17 -6.97
CA GLU A 9 69.04 -45.15 -6.07
C GLU A 9 68.02 -46.19 -6.58
N ALA A 10 67.63 -47.12 -5.70
CA ALA A 10 66.63 -48.11 -5.93
C ALA A 10 65.24 -47.44 -6.08
N VAL A 11 64.71 -47.42 -7.27
CA VAL A 11 63.35 -46.98 -7.52
C VAL A 11 62.38 -48.00 -6.92
N THR A 12 61.81 -47.67 -5.78
CA THR A 12 60.67 -48.37 -5.20
C THR A 12 59.46 -48.18 -6.08
N PRO A 13 58.73 -49.18 -6.53
CA PRO A 13 57.54 -48.99 -7.33
C PRO A 13 56.46 -48.27 -6.50
N ALA A 14 55.97 -47.13 -7.01
CA ALA A 14 54.87 -46.41 -6.42
C ALA A 14 53.62 -47.29 -6.26
N ALA A 15 53.11 -47.34 -5.06
CA ALA A 15 51.85 -48.07 -4.78
C ALA A 15 50.72 -47.52 -5.64
N ALA A 16 50.01 -48.40 -6.33
CA ALA A 16 48.85 -48.03 -7.14
C ALA A 16 47.83 -47.31 -6.25
N PRO A 17 47.18 -46.21 -6.77
CA PRO A 17 46.16 -45.48 -5.97
C PRO A 17 45.03 -46.40 -5.62
N GLU A 18 44.78 -46.50 -4.31
CA GLU A 18 43.58 -47.19 -3.75
C GLU A 18 42.31 -46.60 -4.40
N VAL A 19 41.59 -47.45 -5.16
CA VAL A 19 40.30 -47.10 -5.72
C VAL A 19 39.31 -46.93 -4.56
N SER A 20 39.10 -45.72 -4.12
CA SER A 20 38.09 -45.43 -3.09
C SER A 20 36.71 -45.77 -3.63
N HIS A 21 36.13 -46.82 -3.13
CA HIS A 21 34.73 -47.17 -3.47
C HIS A 21 33.83 -46.05 -2.97
N PRO A 22 32.86 -45.56 -3.81
CA PRO A 22 31.92 -44.55 -3.37
C PRO A 22 31.13 -45.03 -2.15
N PRO A 23 30.87 -44.17 -1.17
CA PRO A 23 30.22 -44.57 0.07
C PRO A 23 28.88 -45.17 -0.23
N LYS A 24 28.59 -46.37 0.33
CA LYS A 24 27.30 -47.04 0.18
C LYS A 24 26.19 -46.16 0.72
N VAL A 25 25.38 -45.56 -0.18
CA VAL A 25 24.21 -44.77 0.19
C VAL A 25 23.22 -45.65 0.91
N THR A 26 23.07 -45.49 2.20
CA THR A 26 22.14 -46.28 3.01
C THR A 26 20.68 -45.93 2.64
N ALA A 27 19.78 -46.92 2.70
CA ALA A 27 18.35 -46.71 2.44
C ALA A 27 17.73 -45.57 3.27
N GLY A 28 18.28 -45.30 4.46
CA GLY A 28 17.91 -44.16 5.30
C GLY A 28 18.30 -42.80 4.71
N ALA A 29 19.50 -42.71 4.10
CA ALA A 29 19.94 -41.47 3.43
C ALA A 29 19.13 -41.16 2.15
N LEU A 30 18.73 -42.23 1.40
CA LEU A 30 17.82 -42.09 0.24
C LEU A 30 16.43 -41.61 0.69
N ARG A 31 15.86 -42.18 1.75
CA ARG A 31 14.56 -41.74 2.28
C ARG A 31 14.61 -40.31 2.85
N ALA A 32 15.70 -39.91 3.49
CA ALA A 32 15.89 -38.53 3.97
C ALA A 32 15.98 -37.53 2.78
N ARG A 33 16.71 -37.88 1.71
CA ARG A 33 16.78 -37.06 0.48
C ARG A 33 15.43 -36.95 -0.22
N TRP A 34 14.66 -38.05 -0.28
CA TRP A 34 13.30 -38.05 -0.87
C TRP A 34 12.34 -37.17 -0.05
N LYS A 35 12.35 -37.24 1.26
CA LYS A 35 11.55 -36.39 2.13
C LYS A 35 11.95 -34.92 2.00
N ALA A 36 13.24 -34.62 1.92
CA ALA A 36 13.75 -33.29 1.69
C ALA A 36 13.33 -32.74 0.30
N SER A 37 13.44 -33.56 -0.77
CA SER A 37 13.01 -33.14 -2.11
C SER A 37 11.50 -32.95 -2.22
N ALA A 38 10.70 -33.79 -1.54
CA ALA A 38 9.25 -33.62 -1.50
C ALA A 38 8.83 -32.36 -0.71
N ALA A 39 9.51 -32.07 0.41
CA ALA A 39 9.30 -30.86 1.18
C ALA A 39 9.68 -29.60 0.38
N VAL A 40 10.82 -29.61 -0.31
CA VAL A 40 11.22 -28.51 -1.20
C VAL A 40 10.24 -28.33 -2.35
N ALA A 41 9.78 -29.41 -3.00
CA ALA A 41 8.78 -29.35 -4.06
C ALA A 41 7.43 -28.82 -3.56
N PHE A 42 7.05 -29.16 -2.32
CA PHE A 42 5.84 -28.63 -1.67
C PHE A 42 5.95 -27.13 -1.38
N ILE A 43 7.06 -26.70 -0.79
CA ILE A 43 7.35 -25.28 -0.53
C ILE A 43 7.36 -24.47 -1.83
N MET A 44 8.07 -24.95 -2.86
CA MET A 44 8.10 -24.29 -4.17
C MET A 44 6.73 -24.23 -4.83
N ARG A 45 5.85 -25.20 -4.60
CA ARG A 45 4.47 -25.20 -5.08
C ARG A 45 3.63 -24.14 -4.34
N GLU A 46 3.80 -24.05 -3.04
CA GLU A 46 3.10 -23.06 -2.21
C GLU A 46 3.53 -21.63 -2.57
N ASP A 47 4.82 -21.39 -2.81
CA ASP A 47 5.32 -20.09 -3.22
C ASP A 47 4.82 -19.67 -4.60
N ARG A 48 4.77 -20.59 -5.57
CA ARG A 48 4.19 -20.31 -6.90
C ARG A 48 2.70 -19.98 -6.80
N LEU A 49 1.96 -20.71 -5.98
CA LEU A 49 0.54 -20.43 -5.74
C LEU A 49 0.39 -19.05 -5.10
N PHE A 50 1.25 -18.69 -4.14
CA PHE A 50 1.21 -17.38 -3.49
C PHE A 50 1.46 -16.22 -4.47
N LEU A 51 2.38 -16.39 -5.44
CA LEU A 51 2.61 -15.40 -6.50
C LEU A 51 1.40 -15.27 -7.44
N LEU A 52 0.76 -16.37 -7.83
CA LEU A 52 -0.48 -16.33 -8.61
C LEU A 52 -1.60 -15.62 -7.85
N LEU A 53 -1.73 -15.89 -6.56
CA LEU A 53 -2.69 -15.20 -5.71
C LEU A 53 -2.39 -13.70 -5.60
N ALA A 54 -1.11 -13.30 -5.57
CA ALA A 54 -0.73 -11.89 -5.58
C ALA A 54 -1.23 -11.17 -6.84
N VAL A 55 -1.17 -11.81 -8.01
CA VAL A 55 -1.74 -11.26 -9.25
C VAL A 55 -3.26 -11.10 -9.14
N LEU A 56 -3.97 -12.13 -8.64
CA LEU A 56 -5.43 -12.04 -8.44
C LEU A 56 -5.80 -10.95 -7.45
N ILE A 57 -5.07 -10.86 -6.32
CA ILE A 57 -5.25 -9.79 -5.33
C ILE A 57 -5.04 -8.42 -5.98
N GLY A 58 -4.00 -8.29 -6.83
CA GLY A 58 -3.75 -7.07 -7.59
C GLY A 58 -4.94 -6.69 -8.48
N ILE A 59 -5.47 -7.63 -9.24
CA ILE A 59 -6.62 -7.40 -10.12
C ILE A 59 -7.85 -6.95 -9.32
N PHE A 60 -8.22 -7.69 -8.27
CA PHE A 60 -9.41 -7.32 -7.47
C PHE A 60 -9.24 -6.02 -6.70
N SER A 61 -8.03 -5.75 -6.18
CA SER A 61 -7.72 -4.47 -5.52
C SER A 61 -7.75 -3.31 -6.52
N GLY A 62 -7.21 -3.51 -7.72
CA GLY A 62 -7.28 -2.53 -8.81
C GLY A 62 -8.72 -2.20 -9.20
N LEU A 63 -9.57 -3.23 -9.39
CA LEU A 63 -11.01 -3.04 -9.67
C LEU A 63 -11.72 -2.31 -8.54
N ALA A 64 -11.43 -2.65 -7.28
CA ALA A 64 -12.03 -1.97 -6.13
C ALA A 64 -11.66 -0.48 -6.10
N VAL A 65 -10.42 -0.13 -6.43
CA VAL A 65 -9.97 1.27 -6.52
C VAL A 65 -10.63 1.98 -7.70
N VAL A 66 -10.80 1.32 -8.85
CA VAL A 66 -11.56 1.86 -9.98
C VAL A 66 -13.00 2.20 -9.56
N CYS A 67 -13.71 1.23 -8.97
CA CYS A 67 -15.06 1.44 -8.46
C CYS A 67 -15.11 2.58 -7.42
N PHE A 68 -14.09 2.66 -6.56
CA PHE A 68 -14.01 3.70 -5.54
C PHE A 68 -13.84 5.10 -6.14
N ARG A 69 -12.97 5.25 -7.14
CA ARG A 69 -12.82 6.53 -7.88
C ARG A 69 -14.12 6.93 -8.56
N LEU A 70 -14.76 6.00 -9.27
CA LEU A 70 -16.05 6.26 -9.91
C LEU A 70 -17.14 6.64 -8.89
N ALA A 71 -17.15 6.01 -7.72
CA ALA A 71 -18.08 6.37 -6.64
C ALA A 71 -17.81 7.78 -6.08
N ILE A 72 -16.55 8.18 -5.94
CA ILE A 72 -16.17 9.54 -5.54
C ILE A 72 -16.67 10.55 -6.58
N GLU A 73 -16.37 10.33 -7.86
CA GLU A 73 -16.80 11.21 -8.96
C GLU A 73 -18.32 11.31 -9.06
N TRP A 74 -19.01 10.18 -8.99
CA TRP A 74 -20.47 10.14 -8.99
C TRP A 74 -21.07 10.94 -7.82
N THR A 75 -20.51 10.77 -6.61
CA THR A 75 -20.92 11.51 -5.42
C THR A 75 -20.67 13.00 -5.59
N GLN A 76 -19.51 13.38 -6.15
CA GLN A 76 -19.13 14.77 -6.40
C GLN A 76 -20.09 15.44 -7.40
N ILE A 77 -20.37 14.79 -8.53
CA ILE A 77 -21.30 15.29 -9.54
C ILE A 77 -22.71 15.45 -8.95
N THR A 78 -23.15 14.49 -8.14
CA THR A 78 -24.50 14.49 -7.56
C THR A 78 -24.68 15.58 -6.50
N LEU A 79 -23.69 15.76 -5.60
CA LEU A 79 -23.80 16.67 -4.46
C LEU A 79 -23.36 18.10 -4.79
N LEU A 80 -22.27 18.27 -5.55
CA LEU A 80 -21.70 19.58 -5.85
C LEU A 80 -22.16 20.16 -7.19
N SER A 81 -22.81 19.36 -8.06
CA SER A 81 -23.20 19.69 -9.44
C SER A 81 -22.03 19.69 -10.43
N PRO A 82 -22.27 19.34 -11.69
CA PRO A 82 -21.24 19.34 -12.75
C PRO A 82 -20.80 20.75 -13.19
N SER A 83 -21.40 21.82 -12.68
CA SER A 83 -21.01 23.20 -13.02
C SER A 83 -19.70 23.58 -12.32
N LEU A 84 -18.80 24.23 -13.06
CA LEU A 84 -17.52 24.77 -12.56
C LEU A 84 -17.67 25.75 -11.39
N ALA A 85 -18.88 26.23 -11.11
CA ALA A 85 -19.23 27.08 -9.98
C ALA A 85 -20.47 26.49 -9.27
N PRO A 86 -20.30 25.55 -8.32
CA PRO A 86 -21.43 25.08 -7.54
C PRO A 86 -22.07 26.22 -6.76
N SER A 87 -23.41 26.18 -6.61
CA SER A 87 -24.12 27.23 -5.88
C SER A 87 -23.63 27.31 -4.44
N PHE A 88 -23.51 28.54 -3.90
CA PHE A 88 -23.05 28.82 -2.54
C PHE A 88 -23.60 27.87 -1.46
N PRO A 89 -24.91 27.55 -1.42
CA PRO A 89 -25.42 26.62 -0.41
C PRO A 89 -24.86 25.20 -0.55
N ARG A 90 -24.64 24.69 -1.77
CA ARG A 90 -24.14 23.33 -1.99
C ARG A 90 -22.72 23.14 -1.54
N VAL A 91 -21.83 24.16 -1.75
CA VAL A 91 -20.43 24.11 -1.30
C VAL A 91 -20.33 23.93 0.20
N VAL A 92 -21.25 24.50 0.97
CA VAL A 92 -21.24 24.42 2.44
C VAL A 92 -22.05 23.23 2.94
N LEU A 93 -23.26 23.02 2.40
CA LEU A 93 -24.18 22.01 2.92
C LEU A 93 -23.74 20.59 2.54
N ALA A 94 -23.18 20.37 1.35
CA ALA A 94 -22.78 19.04 0.92
C ALA A 94 -21.74 18.40 1.85
N PRO A 95 -20.57 19.01 2.12
CA PRO A 95 -19.59 18.41 3.04
C PRO A 95 -20.06 18.36 4.49
N THR A 96 -20.93 19.32 4.91
CA THR A 96 -21.50 19.32 6.28
C THR A 96 -22.44 18.14 6.48
N LEU A 97 -23.43 17.98 5.61
CA LEU A 97 -24.42 16.90 5.71
C LEU A 97 -23.78 15.51 5.47
N ALA A 98 -22.89 15.42 4.50
CA ALA A 98 -22.14 14.19 4.27
C ALA A 98 -21.29 13.82 5.50
N GLY A 99 -20.67 14.81 6.17
CA GLY A 99 -19.93 14.58 7.40
C GLY A 99 -20.81 14.01 8.52
N LEU A 100 -22.05 14.51 8.67
CA LEU A 100 -22.99 13.96 9.62
C LEU A 100 -23.39 12.51 9.29
N VAL A 101 -23.71 12.24 8.02
CA VAL A 101 -24.05 10.88 7.55
C VAL A 101 -22.88 9.93 7.75
N VAL A 102 -21.66 10.34 7.40
CA VAL A 102 -20.43 9.57 7.62
C VAL A 102 -20.21 9.26 9.10
N ALA A 103 -20.45 10.23 10.00
CA ALA A 103 -20.37 10.00 11.45
C ALA A 103 -21.37 8.93 11.92
N LEU A 104 -22.63 9.03 11.48
CA LEU A 104 -23.67 8.05 11.81
C LEU A 104 -23.32 6.64 11.30
N LEU A 105 -22.86 6.54 10.04
CA LEU A 105 -22.43 5.27 9.45
C LEU A 105 -21.22 4.68 10.20
N ALA A 106 -20.22 5.50 10.53
CA ALA A 106 -19.00 5.07 11.22
C ALA A 106 -19.24 4.68 12.69
N ILE A 107 -20.29 5.18 13.33
CA ILE A 107 -20.60 4.85 14.72
C ILE A 107 -21.52 3.63 14.79
N HIS A 108 -22.57 3.57 13.98
CA HIS A 108 -23.63 2.57 14.14
C HIS A 108 -23.53 1.39 13.17
N VAL A 109 -23.04 1.62 11.94
CA VAL A 109 -23.05 0.58 10.90
C VAL A 109 -21.66 -0.04 10.69
N PHE A 110 -20.64 0.80 10.65
CA PHE A 110 -19.26 0.37 10.33
C PHE A 110 -18.26 0.85 11.39
N PRO A 111 -18.31 0.39 12.65
CA PRO A 111 -17.40 0.88 13.70
C PRO A 111 -15.91 0.64 13.39
N GLY A 112 -15.59 -0.37 12.57
CA GLY A 112 -14.22 -0.69 12.15
C GLY A 112 -13.62 0.27 11.13
N VAL A 113 -14.35 1.27 10.60
CA VAL A 113 -13.79 2.23 9.62
C VAL A 113 -13.06 3.41 10.28
N ARG A 114 -13.24 3.58 11.59
CA ARG A 114 -12.66 4.71 12.33
C ARG A 114 -11.15 4.57 12.46
N GLY A 115 -10.42 5.64 12.21
CA GLY A 115 -8.97 5.66 12.28
C GLY A 115 -8.27 5.43 10.92
N SER A 116 -6.93 5.42 10.96
CA SER A 116 -6.09 5.25 9.77
C SER A 116 -6.08 3.81 9.27
N GLY A 117 -6.26 3.62 7.96
CA GLY A 117 -6.16 2.32 7.29
C GLY A 117 -4.76 1.73 7.35
N VAL A 118 -3.72 2.57 7.32
CA VAL A 118 -2.32 2.15 7.50
C VAL A 118 -2.15 1.50 8.86
N ASN A 119 -2.62 2.15 9.94
CA ASN A 119 -2.49 1.61 11.30
C ASN A 119 -3.30 0.34 11.49
N HIS A 120 -4.50 0.25 10.90
CA HIS A 120 -5.30 -0.98 10.91
C HIS A 120 -4.61 -2.11 10.16
N THR A 121 -3.97 -1.82 9.03
CA THR A 121 -3.20 -2.82 8.27
C THR A 121 -1.96 -3.27 9.03
N LYS A 122 -1.24 -2.36 9.70
CA LYS A 122 -0.16 -2.71 10.64
C LYS A 122 -0.66 -3.64 11.75
N ALA A 123 -1.76 -3.29 12.38
CA ALA A 123 -2.37 -4.14 13.42
C ALA A 123 -2.77 -5.51 12.88
N ALA A 124 -3.28 -5.58 11.64
CA ALA A 124 -3.57 -6.85 10.99
C ALA A 124 -2.32 -7.72 10.82
N VAL A 125 -1.19 -7.15 10.42
CA VAL A 125 0.08 -7.87 10.23
C VAL A 125 0.63 -8.38 11.56
N TYR A 126 0.69 -7.52 12.58
CA TYR A 126 1.43 -7.82 13.81
C TYR A 126 0.57 -8.46 14.90
N ILE A 127 -0.73 -8.18 14.94
CA ILE A 127 -1.62 -8.59 16.04
C ILE A 127 -2.66 -9.61 15.58
N SER A 128 -3.25 -9.43 14.38
CA SER A 128 -4.42 -10.18 13.92
C SER A 128 -4.14 -11.21 12.83
N ASN A 129 -2.89 -11.65 12.65
CA ASN A 129 -2.49 -12.65 11.66
C ASN A 129 -3.03 -12.36 10.24
N GLY A 130 -2.89 -11.13 9.77
CA GLY A 130 -3.34 -10.69 8.46
C GLY A 130 -4.86 -10.52 8.32
N TYR A 131 -5.62 -10.50 9.43
CA TYR A 131 -7.06 -10.34 9.37
C TYR A 131 -7.50 -8.89 9.28
N VAL A 132 -8.17 -8.56 8.18
CA VAL A 132 -8.93 -7.33 8.00
C VAL A 132 -10.38 -7.71 7.71
N PRO A 133 -11.36 -7.27 8.53
CA PRO A 133 -12.77 -7.58 8.32
C PRO A 133 -13.27 -7.02 6.98
N PHE A 134 -13.99 -7.81 6.20
CA PHE A 134 -14.53 -7.34 4.92
C PHE A 134 -15.61 -6.24 5.10
N THR A 135 -16.30 -6.22 6.22
CA THR A 135 -17.20 -5.12 6.60
C THR A 135 -16.48 -3.77 6.69
N THR A 136 -15.21 -3.78 7.10
CA THR A 136 -14.36 -2.57 7.09
C THR A 136 -14.05 -2.11 5.67
N VAL A 137 -13.87 -3.02 4.72
CA VAL A 137 -13.65 -2.69 3.29
C VAL A 137 -14.87 -1.95 2.74
N ILE A 138 -16.07 -2.53 2.92
CA ILE A 138 -17.32 -1.92 2.46
C ILE A 138 -17.55 -0.58 3.18
N GLY A 139 -17.34 -0.55 4.48
CA GLY A 139 -17.51 0.67 5.26
C GLY A 139 -16.56 1.79 4.82
N LYS A 140 -15.27 1.50 4.60
CA LYS A 140 -14.31 2.47 4.06
C LYS A 140 -14.71 2.95 2.67
N PHE A 141 -15.11 2.03 1.80
CA PHE A 141 -15.59 2.37 0.45
C PHE A 141 -16.74 3.40 0.53
N VAL A 142 -17.79 3.10 1.27
CA VAL A 142 -19.00 3.95 1.33
C VAL A 142 -18.71 5.27 2.05
N THR A 143 -18.13 5.22 3.24
CA THR A 143 -17.91 6.43 4.05
C THR A 143 -16.90 7.39 3.43
N CYS A 144 -15.81 6.86 2.85
CA CYS A 144 -14.80 7.70 2.24
C CYS A 144 -15.22 8.21 0.85
N ALA A 145 -15.96 7.42 0.04
CA ALA A 145 -16.51 7.93 -1.22
C ALA A 145 -17.47 9.09 -0.97
N LEU A 146 -18.33 8.97 0.05
CA LEU A 146 -19.26 10.04 0.42
C LEU A 146 -18.51 11.27 0.97
N ALA A 147 -17.52 11.08 1.84
CA ALA A 147 -16.75 12.18 2.43
C ALA A 147 -15.95 12.94 1.35
N ILE A 148 -15.16 12.24 0.55
CA ILE A 148 -14.31 12.86 -0.49
C ILE A 148 -15.18 13.48 -1.58
N GLY A 149 -16.19 12.74 -2.07
CA GLY A 149 -17.07 13.20 -3.12
C GLY A 149 -17.95 14.39 -2.74
N SER A 150 -18.26 14.55 -1.43
CA SER A 150 -18.95 15.76 -0.95
C SER A 150 -18.07 17.00 -0.91
N GLY A 151 -16.77 16.88 -1.15
CA GLY A 151 -15.80 17.97 -1.14
C GLY A 151 -15.02 18.14 0.17
N GLN A 152 -15.09 17.20 1.11
CA GLN A 152 -14.19 17.23 2.27
C GLN A 152 -12.74 17.07 1.81
N SER A 153 -11.81 17.83 2.43
CA SER A 153 -10.38 17.83 2.10
C SER A 153 -9.71 16.53 2.57
N LEU A 154 -9.88 15.46 1.81
CA LEU A 154 -9.41 14.10 2.11
C LEU A 154 -8.94 13.44 0.81
N GLY A 155 -7.95 12.54 0.94
CA GLY A 155 -7.42 11.74 -0.17
C GLY A 155 -7.92 10.30 -0.16
N PRO A 156 -7.91 9.63 -1.32
CA PRO A 156 -8.34 8.23 -1.48
C PRO A 156 -7.27 7.20 -1.06
N GLU A 157 -6.07 7.63 -0.63
CA GLU A 157 -4.89 6.80 -0.45
C GLU A 157 -5.06 5.78 0.68
N ASP A 158 -5.36 6.27 1.87
CA ASP A 158 -5.54 5.46 3.07
C ASP A 158 -6.71 4.46 2.95
N PRO A 159 -7.91 4.87 2.44
CA PRO A 159 -8.97 3.93 2.14
C PRO A 159 -8.59 2.86 1.12
N SER A 160 -7.89 3.23 0.04
CA SER A 160 -7.49 2.30 -1.01
C SER A 160 -6.52 1.24 -0.50
N LEU A 161 -5.54 1.63 0.32
CA LEU A 161 -4.61 0.73 0.99
C LEU A 161 -5.38 -0.28 1.87
N GLN A 162 -6.29 0.20 2.70
CA GLN A 162 -7.04 -0.67 3.61
C GLN A 162 -8.02 -1.59 2.87
N MET A 163 -8.66 -1.11 1.81
CA MET A 163 -9.51 -1.93 0.95
C MET A 163 -8.71 -3.06 0.30
N GLY A 164 -7.55 -2.75 -0.27
CA GLY A 164 -6.66 -3.76 -0.84
C GLY A 164 -6.24 -4.81 0.19
N ALA A 165 -5.80 -4.39 1.38
CA ALA A 165 -5.46 -5.30 2.47
C ALA A 165 -6.63 -6.20 2.88
N GLY A 166 -7.84 -5.66 2.94
CA GLY A 166 -9.04 -6.43 3.29
C GLY A 166 -9.45 -7.43 2.22
N ILE A 167 -9.36 -7.07 0.94
CA ILE A 167 -9.60 -8.00 -0.20
C ILE A 167 -8.59 -9.14 -0.15
N ALA A 168 -7.31 -8.85 0.05
CA ALA A 168 -6.27 -9.85 0.20
C ALA A 168 -6.53 -10.77 1.39
N SER A 169 -6.92 -10.22 2.54
CA SER A 169 -7.28 -10.99 3.73
C SER A 169 -8.45 -11.93 3.48
N LEU A 170 -9.48 -11.48 2.77
CA LEU A 170 -10.64 -12.29 2.38
C LEU A 170 -10.22 -13.46 1.50
N ILE A 171 -9.45 -13.20 0.43
CA ILE A 171 -8.97 -14.23 -0.52
C ILE A 171 -8.08 -15.25 0.21
N GLY A 172 -7.10 -14.78 1.00
CA GLY A 172 -6.18 -15.67 1.70
C GLY A 172 -6.86 -16.60 2.69
N ARG A 173 -7.87 -16.11 3.40
CA ARG A 173 -8.65 -16.92 4.34
C ARG A 173 -9.58 -17.89 3.63
N SER A 174 -10.21 -17.49 2.54
CA SER A 174 -11.07 -18.37 1.75
C SER A 174 -10.29 -19.56 1.20
N LEU A 175 -9.02 -19.36 0.87
CA LEU A 175 -8.12 -20.40 0.36
C LEU A 175 -7.34 -21.14 1.46
N ARG A 176 -7.61 -20.84 2.75
CA ARG A 176 -7.00 -21.49 3.91
C ARG A 176 -5.47 -21.50 3.85
N LEU A 177 -4.87 -20.35 3.51
CA LEU A 177 -3.41 -20.21 3.51
C LEU A 177 -2.81 -20.46 4.89
N SER A 178 -1.53 -20.84 4.93
CA SER A 178 -0.77 -20.98 6.17
C SER A 178 -0.72 -19.64 6.94
N GLN A 179 -0.56 -19.70 8.27
CA GLN A 179 -0.52 -18.50 9.13
C GLN A 179 0.59 -17.52 8.70
N GLU A 180 1.72 -18.05 8.27
CA GLU A 180 2.84 -17.25 7.77
C GLU A 180 2.45 -16.47 6.51
N LYS A 181 1.80 -17.14 5.53
CA LYS A 181 1.33 -16.49 4.30
C LYS A 181 0.18 -15.50 4.58
N LEU A 182 -0.69 -15.78 5.55
CA LEU A 182 -1.76 -14.86 5.94
C LEU A 182 -1.22 -13.54 6.51
N ARG A 183 -0.12 -13.55 7.25
CA ARG A 183 0.53 -12.32 7.72
C ARG A 183 1.07 -11.46 6.57
N LEU A 184 1.61 -12.11 5.54
CA LEU A 184 2.18 -11.43 4.37
C LEU A 184 1.12 -10.95 3.39
N ILE A 185 -0.11 -11.50 3.43
CA ILE A 185 -1.10 -11.21 2.40
C ILE A 185 -1.71 -9.81 2.54
N ALA A 186 -1.85 -9.29 3.77
CA ALA A 186 -2.39 -7.95 4.00
C ALA A 186 -1.47 -6.85 3.40
N PRO A 187 -0.14 -6.89 3.58
CA PRO A 187 0.79 -6.01 2.87
C PRO A 187 0.73 -6.12 1.35
N VAL A 188 0.55 -7.35 0.81
CA VAL A 188 0.41 -7.57 -0.64
C VAL A 188 -0.81 -6.80 -1.19
N GLY A 189 -1.96 -6.92 -0.50
CA GLY A 189 -3.16 -6.18 -0.88
C GLY A 189 -3.05 -4.67 -0.64
N ALA A 190 -2.41 -4.26 0.45
CA ALA A 190 -2.17 -2.86 0.75
C ALA A 190 -1.36 -2.16 -0.36
N ALA A 191 -0.29 -2.81 -0.82
CA ALA A 191 0.51 -2.30 -1.94
C ALA A 191 -0.29 -2.22 -3.24
N ALA A 192 -1.12 -3.23 -3.52
CA ALA A 192 -1.99 -3.25 -4.69
C ALA A 192 -3.00 -2.10 -4.66
N GLY A 193 -3.68 -1.87 -3.52
CA GLY A 193 -4.63 -0.77 -3.37
C GLY A 193 -3.98 0.59 -3.52
N LEU A 194 -2.84 0.80 -2.87
CA LEU A 194 -2.09 2.06 -2.93
C LEU A 194 -1.52 2.32 -4.33
N ALA A 195 -0.98 1.27 -4.99
CA ALA A 195 -0.44 1.36 -6.34
C ALA A 195 -1.50 1.80 -7.37
N ALA A 196 -2.70 1.24 -7.30
CA ALA A 196 -3.81 1.65 -8.16
C ALA A 196 -4.29 3.09 -7.86
N ALA A 197 -4.31 3.49 -6.58
CA ALA A 197 -4.73 4.83 -6.19
C ALA A 197 -3.82 5.93 -6.75
N PHE A 198 -2.50 5.71 -6.73
CA PHE A 198 -1.52 6.69 -7.21
C PHE A 198 -1.02 6.47 -8.65
N ASN A 199 -1.38 5.37 -9.28
CA ASN A 199 -0.75 4.93 -10.54
C ASN A 199 0.78 4.78 -10.42
N ALA A 200 1.28 4.40 -9.25
CA ALA A 200 2.70 4.40 -8.87
C ALA A 200 3.10 3.08 -8.17
N PRO A 201 3.35 1.99 -8.92
CA PRO A 201 3.58 0.68 -8.32
C PRO A 201 4.87 0.62 -7.48
N ILE A 202 5.95 1.27 -7.92
CA ILE A 202 7.23 1.27 -7.19
C ILE A 202 7.09 1.98 -5.85
N SER A 203 6.52 3.18 -5.84
CA SER A 203 6.32 3.96 -4.62
C SER A 203 5.41 3.26 -3.62
N ALA A 204 4.35 2.58 -4.10
CA ALA A 204 3.46 1.81 -3.25
C ALA A 204 4.16 0.61 -2.59
N VAL A 205 5.03 -0.09 -3.33
CA VAL A 205 5.84 -1.19 -2.78
C VAL A 205 6.78 -0.68 -1.70
N LEU A 206 7.53 0.40 -1.97
CA LEU A 206 8.45 1.00 -1.00
C LEU A 206 7.72 1.49 0.25
N PHE A 207 6.60 2.18 0.08
CA PHE A 207 5.77 2.65 1.20
C PHE A 207 5.29 1.50 2.09
N VAL A 208 4.81 0.41 1.50
CA VAL A 208 4.31 -0.74 2.28
C VAL A 208 5.45 -1.45 3.00
N ILE A 209 6.63 -1.57 2.40
CA ILE A 209 7.79 -2.15 3.06
C ILE A 209 8.22 -1.28 4.24
N GLU A 210 8.33 0.02 4.03
CA GLU A 210 8.77 0.98 5.05
C GLU A 210 7.73 1.15 6.16
N GLU A 211 6.49 1.44 5.79
CA GLU A 211 5.48 1.89 6.73
C GLU A 211 4.64 0.75 7.29
N VAL A 212 4.33 -0.30 6.53
CA VAL A 212 3.46 -1.39 6.99
C VAL A 212 4.25 -2.55 7.58
N ILE A 213 5.33 -2.98 6.90
CA ILE A 213 6.14 -4.14 7.30
C ILE A 213 7.27 -3.71 8.25
N GLY A 214 7.86 -2.53 8.05
CA GLY A 214 8.93 -1.98 8.89
C GLY A 214 10.27 -2.71 8.81
N THR A 215 10.36 -3.82 8.08
CA THR A 215 11.58 -4.62 7.91
C THR A 215 11.73 -5.11 6.47
N TRP A 216 12.95 -5.08 5.95
CA TRP A 216 13.25 -5.65 4.64
C TRP A 216 13.35 -7.18 4.74
N SER A 217 12.34 -7.89 4.24
CA SER A 217 12.42 -9.33 4.09
C SER A 217 12.19 -9.71 2.63
N ALA A 218 13.08 -10.55 2.08
CA ALA A 218 13.00 -10.99 0.69
C ALA A 218 11.77 -11.90 0.43
N GLY A 219 11.23 -12.54 1.48
CA GLY A 219 10.22 -13.60 1.34
C GLY A 219 8.84 -13.17 0.83
N GLY A 220 8.50 -11.88 0.89
CA GLY A 220 7.21 -11.37 0.41
C GLY A 220 7.32 -10.35 -0.74
N LEU A 221 8.52 -9.86 -1.03
CA LEU A 221 8.75 -8.76 -1.97
C LEU A 221 8.19 -9.06 -3.37
N GLY A 222 8.45 -10.24 -3.91
CA GLY A 222 7.95 -10.63 -5.24
C GLY A 222 6.43 -10.60 -5.34
N ALA A 223 5.71 -11.06 -4.32
CA ALA A 223 4.26 -11.02 -4.28
C ALA A 223 3.72 -9.58 -4.17
N ILE A 224 4.37 -8.73 -3.37
CA ILE A 224 4.00 -7.32 -3.20
C ILE A 224 4.16 -6.58 -4.54
N VAL A 225 5.29 -6.79 -5.23
CA VAL A 225 5.56 -6.19 -6.54
C VAL A 225 4.55 -6.66 -7.58
N LEU A 226 4.31 -7.97 -7.68
CA LEU A 226 3.35 -8.53 -8.64
C LEU A 226 1.93 -7.99 -8.40
N ALA A 227 1.49 -7.91 -7.16
CA ALA A 227 0.18 -7.37 -6.83
C ALA A 227 0.07 -5.87 -7.17
N ALA A 228 1.09 -5.08 -6.85
CA ALA A 228 1.15 -3.67 -7.17
C ALA A 228 1.10 -3.42 -8.69
N VAL A 229 1.90 -4.16 -9.46
CA VAL A 229 1.92 -4.03 -10.93
C VAL A 229 0.59 -4.49 -11.53
N SER A 230 0.06 -5.65 -11.11
CA SER A 230 -1.23 -6.17 -11.61
C SER A 230 -2.38 -5.22 -11.33
N SER A 231 -2.39 -4.54 -10.16
CA SER A 231 -3.44 -3.58 -9.81
C SER A 231 -3.38 -2.34 -10.69
N VAL A 232 -2.17 -1.82 -10.96
CA VAL A 232 -1.99 -0.68 -11.86
C VAL A 232 -2.38 -1.03 -13.29
N VAL A 233 -1.99 -2.21 -13.80
CA VAL A 233 -2.41 -2.67 -15.13
C VAL A 233 -3.94 -2.73 -15.21
N THR A 234 -4.58 -3.29 -14.19
CA THR A 234 -6.05 -3.35 -14.12
C THR A 234 -6.66 -1.95 -14.08
N MET A 235 -6.17 -1.07 -13.23
CA MET A 235 -6.67 0.31 -13.13
C MET A 235 -6.53 1.04 -14.46
N ARG A 236 -5.37 0.93 -15.13
CA ARG A 236 -5.12 1.56 -16.44
C ARG A 236 -6.04 1.04 -17.54
N ALA A 237 -6.46 -0.20 -17.49
CA ALA A 237 -7.39 -0.78 -18.47
C ALA A 237 -8.78 -0.09 -18.44
N PHE A 238 -9.19 0.46 -17.28
CA PHE A 238 -10.51 1.11 -17.11
C PHE A 238 -10.43 2.64 -17.10
N LEU A 239 -9.41 3.23 -16.48
CA LEU A 239 -9.29 4.68 -16.27
C LEU A 239 -8.24 5.34 -17.18
N GLY A 240 -7.55 4.56 -18.02
CA GLY A 240 -6.47 5.06 -18.86
C GLY A 240 -5.11 5.04 -18.18
N ALA A 241 -4.07 5.31 -18.98
CA ALA A 241 -2.67 5.24 -18.55
C ALA A 241 -2.11 6.61 -18.11
N ASP A 242 -2.93 7.65 -18.08
CA ASP A 242 -2.49 8.99 -17.74
C ASP A 242 -1.88 9.02 -16.34
N SER A 243 -0.79 9.75 -16.18
CA SER A 243 -0.18 10.00 -14.86
C SER A 243 -1.15 10.78 -13.99
N LEU A 244 -1.10 10.53 -12.68
CA LEU A 244 -1.90 11.28 -11.71
C LEU A 244 -1.57 12.79 -11.75
N PHE A 245 -0.31 13.11 -12.00
CA PHE A 245 0.19 14.48 -12.19
C PHE A 245 0.78 14.63 -13.58
N ARG A 246 0.36 15.65 -14.30
CA ARG A 246 0.90 16.01 -15.63
C ARG A 246 2.06 16.97 -15.43
N VAL A 247 3.27 16.42 -15.40
CA VAL A 247 4.48 17.24 -15.30
C VAL A 247 4.85 17.74 -16.70
N PRO A 248 4.82 19.06 -16.96
CA PRO A 248 5.27 19.62 -18.24
C PRO A 248 6.76 19.34 -18.45
N ALA A 249 7.16 19.23 -19.71
CA ALA A 249 8.58 19.08 -20.02
C ALA A 249 9.34 20.37 -19.62
N PHE A 250 10.12 20.28 -18.57
CA PHE A 250 10.97 21.39 -18.12
C PHE A 250 12.46 21.05 -18.34
N ARG A 251 13.27 22.09 -18.53
CA ARG A 251 14.71 21.99 -18.58
C ARG A 251 15.30 22.92 -17.54
N VAL A 252 16.28 22.44 -16.81
CA VAL A 252 17.05 23.31 -15.89
C VAL A 252 17.76 24.37 -16.74
N ALA A 253 17.37 25.63 -16.58
CA ALA A 253 17.91 26.74 -17.39
C ALA A 253 19.31 27.15 -16.93
N SER A 254 19.59 27.04 -15.61
CA SER A 254 20.90 27.39 -15.08
C SER A 254 21.22 26.61 -13.79
N PRO A 255 22.53 26.38 -13.48
CA PRO A 255 22.93 25.77 -12.20
C PRO A 255 22.45 26.54 -10.96
N GLY A 256 22.15 27.86 -11.11
CA GLY A 256 21.63 28.69 -10.02
C GLY A 256 20.24 28.27 -9.52
N GLU A 257 19.44 27.58 -10.35
CA GLU A 257 18.14 27.04 -9.96
C GLU A 257 18.25 26.01 -8.83
N LEU A 258 19.40 25.30 -8.73
CA LEU A 258 19.64 24.34 -7.66
C LEU A 258 19.61 25.00 -6.28
N LEU A 259 20.04 26.28 -6.17
CA LEU A 259 19.95 27.03 -4.93
C LEU A 259 18.48 27.30 -4.56
N ALA A 260 17.64 27.61 -5.55
CA ALA A 260 16.20 27.78 -5.32
C ALA A 260 15.54 26.49 -4.82
N TYR A 261 15.94 25.33 -5.36
CA TYR A 261 15.44 24.03 -4.88
C TYR A 261 15.89 23.72 -3.45
N ILE A 262 17.11 24.11 -3.05
CA ILE A 262 17.56 23.97 -1.65
C ILE A 262 16.66 24.80 -0.73
N VAL A 263 16.42 26.08 -1.08
CA VAL A 263 15.53 26.97 -0.29
C VAL A 263 14.12 26.40 -0.23
N LEU A 264 13.58 25.91 -1.36
CA LEU A 264 12.28 25.26 -1.43
C LEU A 264 12.21 24.02 -0.52
N GLY A 265 13.27 23.19 -0.53
CA GLY A 265 13.37 22.03 0.34
C GLY A 265 13.35 22.38 1.82
N ILE A 266 14.10 23.42 2.22
CA ILE A 266 14.11 23.93 3.61
C ILE A 266 12.71 24.48 3.99
N ALA A 267 12.10 25.26 3.11
CA ALA A 267 10.76 25.80 3.33
C ALA A 267 9.70 24.69 3.45
N GLY A 268 9.76 23.69 2.56
CA GLY A 268 8.90 22.51 2.60
C GLY A 268 9.09 21.68 3.88
N GLY A 269 10.32 21.47 4.32
CA GLY A 269 10.65 20.82 5.58
C GLY A 269 10.09 21.59 6.79
N GLY A 270 10.21 22.92 6.78
CA GLY A 270 9.63 23.81 7.81
C GLY A 270 8.10 23.71 7.84
N ALA A 271 7.45 23.74 6.68
CA ALA A 271 6.00 23.59 6.56
C ALA A 271 5.52 22.21 7.06
N SER A 272 6.24 21.15 6.73
CA SER A 272 5.96 19.78 7.20
C SER A 272 6.05 19.68 8.72
N LEU A 273 7.11 20.24 9.33
CA LEU A 273 7.27 20.28 10.80
C LEU A 273 6.16 21.07 11.47
N PHE A 274 5.77 22.22 10.87
CA PHE A 274 4.65 23.02 11.37
C PHE A 274 3.35 22.23 11.37
N LEU A 275 3.03 21.58 10.26
CA LEU A 275 1.83 20.75 10.11
C LEU A 275 1.83 19.57 11.11
N LEU A 276 2.97 18.89 11.26
CA LEU A 276 3.12 17.80 12.23
C LEU A 276 2.86 18.27 13.66
N LYS A 277 3.45 19.43 14.07
CA LYS A 277 3.21 20.01 15.40
C LYS A 277 1.74 20.39 15.60
N LEU A 278 1.08 20.88 14.55
CA LEU A 278 -0.33 21.22 14.58
C LEU A 278 -1.19 19.97 14.84
N PHE A 279 -0.92 18.86 14.14
CA PHE A 279 -1.60 17.59 14.37
C PHE A 279 -1.36 17.03 15.79
N VAL A 280 -0.11 17.04 16.25
CA VAL A 280 0.24 16.58 17.60
C VAL A 280 -0.44 17.43 18.68
N TYR A 281 -0.61 18.72 18.44
CA TYR A 281 -1.28 19.63 19.37
C TYR A 281 -2.81 19.46 19.41
N PHE A 282 -3.46 19.35 18.23
CA PHE A 282 -4.92 19.30 18.18
C PHE A 282 -5.49 17.90 18.44
N ARG A 283 -4.81 16.83 18.02
CA ARG A 283 -5.31 15.46 18.12
C ARG A 283 -5.73 15.05 19.54
N PRO A 284 -4.90 15.24 20.60
CA PRO A 284 -5.32 14.88 21.96
C PRO A 284 -6.49 15.73 22.43
N LYS A 285 -6.50 17.03 22.14
CA LYS A 285 -7.61 17.92 22.53
C LYS A 285 -8.94 17.53 21.93
N ILE A 286 -8.94 17.05 20.67
CA ILE A 286 -10.15 16.55 20.02
C ILE A 286 -10.57 15.20 20.63
N GLN A 287 -9.62 14.37 21.05
CA GLN A 287 -9.91 13.08 21.69
C GLN A 287 -10.44 13.20 23.11
N GLU A 288 -10.11 14.28 23.82
CA GLU A 288 -10.62 14.59 25.16
C GLU A 288 -12.07 15.12 25.15
N LEU A 289 -12.61 15.48 23.97
CA LEU A 289 -13.98 15.94 23.85
C LEU A 289 -14.98 14.84 24.22
N PRO A 290 -16.14 15.19 24.80
CA PRO A 290 -17.18 14.25 25.16
C PRO A 290 -17.62 13.36 23.98
N SER A 291 -17.98 12.12 24.22
CA SER A 291 -18.28 11.12 23.18
C SER A 291 -19.41 11.53 22.22
N TRP A 292 -20.37 12.35 22.65
CA TRP A 292 -21.42 12.88 21.79
C TRP A 292 -20.89 13.77 20.65
N THR A 293 -19.72 14.41 20.84
CA THR A 293 -19.09 15.25 19.79
C THR A 293 -18.66 14.43 18.59
N LEU A 294 -18.42 13.12 18.73
CA LEU A 294 -18.08 12.22 17.62
C LEU A 294 -19.10 12.26 16.49
N TYR A 295 -20.37 12.54 16.80
CA TYR A 295 -21.42 12.69 15.79
C TYR A 295 -21.31 14.01 15.01
N ILE A 296 -20.77 15.04 15.63
CA ILE A 296 -20.74 16.40 15.06
C ILE A 296 -19.38 16.74 14.46
N GLN A 297 -18.29 16.15 14.94
CA GLN A 297 -16.92 16.47 14.47
C GLN A 297 -16.76 16.42 12.96
N PRO A 298 -17.18 15.37 12.22
CA PRO A 298 -17.06 15.34 10.76
C PRO A 298 -17.94 16.38 10.07
N ALA A 299 -19.12 16.70 10.63
CA ALA A 299 -19.98 17.74 10.11
C ALA A 299 -19.39 19.14 10.32
N ALA A 300 -18.81 19.40 11.50
CA ALA A 300 -18.12 20.66 11.81
C ALA A 300 -16.88 20.86 10.89
N ALA A 301 -16.12 19.79 10.65
CA ALA A 301 -15.02 19.83 9.71
C ALA A 301 -15.51 20.13 8.28
N GLY A 302 -16.59 19.46 7.85
CA GLY A 302 -17.23 19.70 6.55
C GLY A 302 -17.75 21.14 6.42
N LEU A 303 -18.33 21.71 7.49
CA LEU A 303 -18.77 23.11 7.53
C LEU A 303 -17.58 24.07 7.34
N LEU A 304 -16.49 23.86 8.07
CA LEU A 304 -15.29 24.68 7.97
C LEU A 304 -14.69 24.63 6.55
N ILE A 305 -14.55 23.42 6.00
CA ILE A 305 -14.03 23.23 4.62
C ILE A 305 -14.96 23.88 3.61
N GLY A 306 -16.26 23.75 3.76
CA GLY A 306 -17.24 24.39 2.89
C GLY A 306 -17.16 25.91 2.94
N LEU A 307 -17.04 26.50 4.12
CA LEU A 307 -16.87 27.96 4.27
C LEU A 307 -15.57 28.48 3.65
N ILE A 308 -14.45 27.77 3.85
CA ILE A 308 -13.17 28.08 3.20
C ILE A 308 -13.30 27.89 1.68
N GLY A 309 -13.94 26.82 1.24
CA GLY A 309 -14.14 26.49 -0.16
C GLY A 309 -14.93 27.50 -0.99
N ILE A 310 -15.72 28.37 -0.34
CA ILE A 310 -16.36 29.50 -1.00
C ILE A 310 -15.34 30.48 -1.60
N ARG A 311 -14.26 30.72 -0.90
CA ARG A 311 -13.19 31.64 -1.30
C ARG A 311 -12.03 30.94 -1.99
N LEU A 312 -11.76 29.70 -1.57
CA LEU A 312 -10.67 28.86 -2.02
C LEU A 312 -11.19 27.48 -2.40
N PRO A 313 -11.86 27.32 -3.55
CA PRO A 313 -12.42 26.03 -3.98
C PRO A 313 -11.37 24.92 -4.11
N GLN A 314 -10.10 25.30 -4.23
CA GLN A 314 -8.96 24.39 -4.32
C GLN A 314 -8.73 23.55 -3.06
N VAL A 315 -9.24 23.93 -1.89
CA VAL A 315 -9.10 23.14 -0.66
C VAL A 315 -10.07 21.95 -0.60
N MET A 316 -11.04 21.90 -1.51
CA MET A 316 -12.06 20.86 -1.53
C MET A 316 -11.55 19.60 -2.28
N GLY A 317 -11.92 18.42 -1.75
CA GLY A 317 -11.55 17.14 -2.34
C GLY A 317 -10.08 16.78 -2.14
N ALA A 318 -9.52 15.97 -3.05
CA ALA A 318 -8.16 15.46 -2.96
C ALA A 318 -7.05 16.46 -3.36
N GLY A 319 -7.41 17.60 -3.97
CA GLY A 319 -6.45 18.66 -4.32
C GLY A 319 -5.56 18.37 -5.53
N TYR A 320 -5.73 17.27 -6.24
CA TYR A 320 -4.86 16.89 -7.37
C TYR A 320 -4.86 17.91 -8.51
N ALA A 321 -6.01 18.53 -8.78
CA ALA A 321 -6.12 19.53 -9.83
C ALA A 321 -5.26 20.78 -9.63
N ILE A 322 -4.88 21.07 -8.36
CA ILE A 322 -4.01 22.22 -8.04
C ILE A 322 -2.57 21.90 -8.45
N VAL A 323 -2.13 20.68 -8.19
CA VAL A 323 -0.77 20.23 -8.54
C VAL A 323 -0.59 20.20 -10.06
N ASP A 324 -1.64 19.89 -10.81
CA ASP A 324 -1.61 19.93 -12.28
C ASP A 324 -1.55 21.35 -12.84
N GLN A 325 -1.97 22.36 -12.08
CA GLN A 325 -1.99 23.77 -12.49
C GLN A 325 -0.76 24.57 -12.04
N ALA A 326 0.00 24.01 -11.09
CA ALA A 326 1.21 24.65 -10.54
C ALA A 326 2.43 24.44 -11.41
#